data_43d75c686fbd6279fe616aee43e99fc7
#
_entry.id   43d75c686fbd6279fe616aee43e99fc7
#
_cell.length_a   1.000
_cell.length_b   1.000
_cell.length_c   1.000
_cell.angle_alpha   90.00
_cell.angle_beta   90.00
_cell.angle_gamma   90.00
#
_symmetry.space_group_name_H-M   'P 1'
#
loop_
_entity.id
_entity.type
_entity.pdbx_description
1 polymer ?
#
loop_
_entity_poly.entity_id
_entity_poly.type
_entity_poly.pdbx_seq_one_letter_code
_entity_poly.pdbx_strand_id
1 'polypeptide(L)'
;GSASALYGMDAYKGIMSIKSKNPFEHEGISGYYRSGTTQQEVGGNNAFTDFGIRIAKKLSDKWAVKVAFSAKEGTEWAAGDRRHKRECSNCGEGSIVEGYDPRSPDFDAVNEYGQRLIDSPTIWQAVAGFTLGIDPTGATAGQVLAAGTAAPNYWDDIRSTGYMEQDLFGNEASNIKGNAGIYFRPNDDTEISFSSLIGTGEAPLPAGNARYNLKDVVVQLHKLELKSGGLTARAFYTKEDAGDTTQSTALGTSVANAMPGGVQNGWGAQYLGNYLGVLAGGAANVPTLLGQILGDVFTGGQDINDLVGSENSLNAHFAARYGDADTSNTPAGNAFIGANELMLQPGTAAFNNAVANSTNQAILTWEDDGNGNLDWYEPLGSLIKDISTVSTFEANYDFEDKISFANLIVGGLYRDFNLDTDGTLYTDYDDPIEYNEYGVFAQMQKDLFDDNVSLTASMRYDKQSVMEDANVTPRLGLLFKLSDKSNVRVSAQLGYRNPTNQ
;
A
#
# COMPACT_ATOMS: atom_id res chain seq x y z
N GLY A 1 11.91 -16.15 -17.19
CA GLY A 1 13.22 -16.12 -16.54
C GLY A 1 13.73 -14.69 -16.40
N SER A 2 14.77 -14.47 -15.59
CA SER A 2 15.39 -13.15 -15.41
C SER A 2 15.85 -12.54 -16.74
N ALA A 3 15.59 -11.25 -16.93
CA ALA A 3 16.02 -10.49 -18.10
C ALA A 3 17.01 -9.38 -17.74
N SER A 4 17.55 -9.40 -16.49
CA SER A 4 18.40 -8.35 -15.93
C SER A 4 19.64 -8.05 -16.78
N ALA A 5 20.24 -9.06 -17.42
CA ALA A 5 21.42 -8.88 -18.27
C ALA A 5 21.21 -7.95 -19.49
N LEU A 6 19.96 -7.73 -19.92
CA LEU A 6 19.65 -6.83 -21.04
C LEU A 6 18.88 -5.58 -20.57
N TYR A 7 17.97 -5.76 -19.61
CA TYR A 7 17.01 -4.72 -19.21
C TYR A 7 17.31 -4.09 -17.84
N GLY A 8 18.36 -4.55 -17.16
CA GLY A 8 18.86 -3.95 -15.91
C GLY A 8 18.24 -4.51 -14.63
N MET A 9 18.42 -3.75 -13.56
CA MET A 9 17.87 -4.04 -12.24
C MET A 9 16.35 -4.27 -12.33
N ASP A 10 15.79 -4.99 -11.39
CA ASP A 10 14.36 -5.29 -11.28
C ASP A 10 13.76 -6.19 -12.38
N ALA A 11 14.48 -6.44 -13.48
CA ALA A 11 14.06 -7.38 -14.52
C ALA A 11 14.27 -8.87 -14.13
N TYR A 12 14.35 -9.19 -12.85
CA TYR A 12 14.68 -10.53 -12.34
C TYR A 12 13.53 -11.54 -12.49
N LYS A 13 12.27 -11.11 -12.48
CA LYS A 13 11.09 -11.97 -12.72
C LYS A 13 10.68 -12.04 -14.18
N GLY A 14 10.98 -11.02 -14.94
CA GLY A 14 10.63 -10.88 -16.36
C GLY A 14 10.32 -9.44 -16.72
N ILE A 15 10.02 -9.21 -18.00
CA ILE A 15 9.63 -7.90 -18.51
C ILE A 15 8.40 -8.02 -19.41
N MET A 16 7.61 -6.96 -19.45
CA MET A 16 6.56 -6.76 -20.43
C MET A 16 6.93 -5.54 -21.29
N SER A 17 7.22 -5.76 -22.56
CA SER A 17 7.54 -4.68 -23.50
C SER A 17 6.30 -4.28 -24.28
N ILE A 18 5.84 -3.05 -24.15
CA ILE A 18 4.70 -2.49 -24.87
C ILE A 18 5.21 -1.50 -25.91
N LYS A 19 4.95 -1.76 -27.18
CA LYS A 19 5.31 -0.88 -28.28
C LYS A 19 4.04 -0.25 -28.87
N SER A 20 4.02 1.07 -28.92
CA SER A 20 2.94 1.82 -29.55
C SER A 20 3.01 1.73 -31.07
N LYS A 21 1.87 1.55 -31.75
CA LYS A 21 1.82 1.46 -33.22
C LYS A 21 2.38 2.71 -33.88
N ASN A 22 3.32 2.53 -34.80
CA ASN A 22 3.92 3.62 -35.59
C ASN A 22 2.91 4.17 -36.61
N PRO A 23 2.71 5.50 -36.69
CA PRO A 23 1.73 6.10 -37.63
C PRO A 23 2.12 5.98 -39.11
N PHE A 24 3.39 5.79 -39.45
CA PHE A 24 3.80 5.52 -40.83
C PHE A 24 3.35 4.14 -41.31
N GLU A 25 3.27 3.17 -40.40
CA GLU A 25 2.93 1.78 -40.72
C GLU A 25 1.46 1.45 -40.44
N HIS A 26 0.86 2.19 -39.51
CA HIS A 26 -0.50 1.95 -39.03
C HIS A 26 -1.31 3.25 -39.08
N GLU A 27 -1.59 3.73 -40.28
CA GLU A 27 -2.43 4.90 -40.50
C GLU A 27 -3.91 4.55 -40.31
N GLY A 28 -4.73 5.57 -40.03
CA GLY A 28 -6.18 5.47 -39.95
C GLY A 28 -6.75 5.77 -38.56
N ILE A 29 -8.04 5.52 -38.43
CA ILE A 29 -8.84 5.72 -37.22
C ILE A 29 -9.23 4.34 -36.68
N SER A 30 -9.05 4.14 -35.39
CA SER A 30 -9.54 2.96 -34.68
C SER A 30 -10.10 3.38 -33.34
N GLY A 31 -11.16 2.73 -32.92
CA GLY A 31 -11.78 2.99 -31.61
C GLY A 31 -12.54 1.79 -31.11
N TYR A 32 -12.88 1.85 -29.86
CA TYR A 32 -13.73 0.86 -29.20
C TYR A 32 -14.64 1.55 -28.18
N TYR A 33 -15.74 0.92 -27.93
CA TYR A 33 -16.62 1.21 -26.81
C TYR A 33 -17.00 -0.11 -26.15
N ARG A 34 -16.87 -0.17 -24.84
CA ARG A 34 -17.27 -1.31 -24.02
C ARG A 34 -18.18 -0.80 -22.92
N SER A 35 -19.21 -1.55 -22.63
CA SER A 35 -20.07 -1.31 -21.48
C SER A 35 -20.51 -2.65 -20.93
N GLY A 36 -20.70 -2.71 -19.63
CA GLY A 36 -21.11 -3.94 -18.97
C GLY A 36 -21.43 -3.69 -17.51
N THR A 37 -21.58 -4.77 -16.77
CA THR A 37 -21.88 -4.75 -15.34
C THR A 37 -20.89 -5.65 -14.61
N THR A 38 -20.30 -5.15 -13.55
CA THR A 38 -19.58 -5.96 -12.56
C THR A 38 -20.59 -6.49 -11.54
N GLN A 39 -20.37 -7.72 -11.09
CA GLN A 39 -21.20 -8.34 -10.06
C GLN A 39 -20.31 -8.68 -8.86
N GLN A 40 -20.67 -8.17 -7.69
CA GLN A 40 -19.89 -8.30 -6.46
C GLN A 40 -20.83 -8.67 -5.32
N GLU A 41 -20.33 -9.50 -4.40
CA GLU A 41 -21.10 -9.91 -3.23
C GLU A 41 -21.35 -8.72 -2.29
N VAL A 42 -20.31 -7.93 -1.99
CA VAL A 42 -20.38 -6.79 -1.08
C VAL A 42 -20.79 -5.50 -1.80
N GLY A 43 -20.16 -5.20 -2.93
CA GLY A 43 -20.38 -3.95 -3.68
C GLY A 43 -21.60 -3.96 -4.62
N GLY A 44 -22.32 -5.10 -4.72
CA GLY A 44 -23.51 -5.22 -5.58
C GLY A 44 -23.19 -5.21 -7.08
N ASN A 45 -24.16 -4.77 -7.88
CA ASN A 45 -24.05 -4.73 -9.34
C ASN A 45 -23.83 -3.30 -9.81
N ASN A 46 -22.68 -3.07 -10.46
CA ASN A 46 -22.27 -1.72 -10.89
C ASN A 46 -21.99 -1.70 -12.39
N ALA A 47 -22.46 -0.67 -13.07
CA ALA A 47 -22.17 -0.46 -14.48
C ALA A 47 -20.73 0.02 -14.66
N PHE A 48 -20.13 -0.32 -15.80
CA PHE A 48 -18.88 0.28 -16.25
C PHE A 48 -18.95 0.68 -17.72
N THR A 49 -18.16 1.69 -18.08
CA THR A 49 -17.91 2.10 -19.45
C THR A 49 -16.41 2.22 -19.72
N ASP A 50 -16.01 1.89 -20.94
CA ASP A 50 -14.63 2.00 -21.40
C ASP A 50 -14.64 2.38 -22.87
N PHE A 51 -14.08 3.54 -23.17
CA PHE A 51 -14.02 4.12 -24.51
C PHE A 51 -12.58 4.42 -24.88
N GLY A 52 -12.24 4.19 -26.13
CA GLY A 52 -10.95 4.59 -26.66
C GLY A 52 -11.00 4.90 -28.14
N ILE A 53 -10.24 5.91 -28.56
CA ILE A 53 -10.06 6.31 -29.94
C ILE A 53 -8.60 6.58 -30.23
N ARG A 54 -8.13 6.17 -31.39
CA ARG A 54 -6.80 6.46 -31.92
C ARG A 54 -6.96 6.95 -33.35
N ILE A 55 -6.27 8.06 -33.64
CA ILE A 55 -6.17 8.65 -34.97
C ILE A 55 -4.69 8.72 -35.31
N ALA A 56 -4.28 8.19 -36.44
CA ALA A 56 -2.93 8.28 -36.95
C ALA A 56 -2.94 8.64 -38.44
N LYS A 57 -2.05 9.55 -38.82
CA LYS A 57 -1.98 10.05 -40.18
C LYS A 57 -0.55 10.26 -40.63
N LYS A 58 -0.21 9.74 -41.78
CA LYS A 58 0.96 10.11 -42.56
C LYS A 58 0.65 11.45 -43.25
N LEU A 59 1.36 12.51 -42.87
CA LEU A 59 1.18 13.85 -43.43
C LEU A 59 1.97 14.04 -44.72
N SER A 60 3.14 13.38 -44.80
CA SER A 60 4.01 13.29 -45.96
C SER A 60 4.91 12.05 -45.85
N ASP A 61 5.81 11.82 -46.82
CA ASP A 61 6.79 10.74 -46.70
C ASP A 61 7.76 10.93 -45.53
N LYS A 62 7.88 12.16 -45.02
CA LYS A 62 8.79 12.50 -43.92
C LYS A 62 8.10 12.73 -42.60
N TRP A 63 6.80 12.98 -42.56
CA TRP A 63 6.09 13.35 -41.34
C TRP A 63 4.84 12.50 -41.13
N ALA A 64 4.68 12.04 -39.90
CA ALA A 64 3.45 11.40 -39.46
C ALA A 64 3.11 11.81 -38.01
N VAL A 65 1.84 11.76 -37.68
CA VAL A 65 1.30 12.12 -36.37
C VAL A 65 0.34 11.05 -35.88
N LYS A 66 0.23 10.98 -34.57
CA LYS A 66 -0.71 10.10 -33.89
C LYS A 66 -1.27 10.78 -32.64
N VAL A 67 -2.58 10.62 -32.41
CA VAL A 67 -3.25 11.00 -31.18
C VAL A 67 -4.10 9.81 -30.75
N ALA A 68 -4.12 9.53 -29.46
CA ALA A 68 -5.02 8.56 -28.86
C ALA A 68 -5.62 9.13 -27.57
N PHE A 69 -6.85 8.80 -27.32
CA PHE A 69 -7.58 9.15 -26.11
C PHE A 69 -8.32 7.93 -25.61
N SER A 70 -8.39 7.74 -24.30
CA SER A 70 -9.26 6.74 -23.69
C SER A 70 -9.81 7.26 -22.37
N ALA A 71 -11.04 6.84 -22.06
CA ALA A 71 -11.70 7.10 -20.79
C ALA A 71 -12.40 5.82 -20.33
N LYS A 72 -12.20 5.50 -19.05
CA LYS A 72 -12.82 4.37 -18.39
C LYS A 72 -13.41 4.85 -17.08
N GLU A 73 -14.62 4.37 -16.77
CA GLU A 73 -15.34 4.66 -15.54
C GLU A 73 -16.04 3.38 -15.08
N GLY A 74 -16.08 3.16 -13.78
CA GLY A 74 -16.71 2.00 -13.17
C GLY A 74 -16.58 2.03 -11.65
N THR A 75 -16.88 0.92 -11.04
CA THR A 75 -16.74 0.72 -9.59
C THR A 75 -15.83 -0.48 -9.35
N GLU A 76 -14.78 -0.26 -8.59
CA GLU A 76 -13.86 -1.31 -8.16
C GLU A 76 -14.50 -2.24 -7.13
N TRP A 77 -13.81 -3.31 -6.83
CA TRP A 77 -14.26 -4.28 -5.87
C TRP A 77 -14.29 -3.69 -4.46
N ALA A 78 -15.46 -3.79 -3.81
CA ALA A 78 -15.61 -3.46 -2.40
C ALA A 78 -15.01 -4.56 -1.53
N ALA A 79 -14.11 -4.19 -0.65
CA ALA A 79 -13.52 -5.12 0.32
C ALA A 79 -14.50 -5.38 1.47
N GLY A 80 -14.76 -6.65 1.80
CA GLY A 80 -15.75 -7.03 2.80
C GLY A 80 -15.34 -8.25 3.63
N ASP A 81 -14.07 -8.61 3.63
CA ASP A 81 -13.59 -9.74 4.41
C ASP A 81 -13.52 -9.38 5.90
N ARG A 82 -14.38 -10.00 6.69
CA ARG A 82 -14.46 -9.83 8.14
C ARG A 82 -13.80 -10.97 8.93
N ARG A 83 -13.05 -11.82 8.28
CA ARG A 83 -12.30 -12.85 9.00
C ARG A 83 -11.19 -12.20 9.82
N HIS A 84 -10.88 -12.86 10.95
CA HIS A 84 -9.81 -12.37 11.83
C HIS A 84 -8.44 -12.54 11.17
N LYS A 85 -7.63 -11.46 11.17
CA LYS A 85 -6.21 -11.52 10.82
C LYS A 85 -5.40 -11.69 12.10
N ARG A 86 -4.61 -12.75 12.17
CA ARG A 86 -3.73 -13.03 13.30
C ARG A 86 -2.34 -12.51 13.01
N GLU A 87 -1.86 -11.60 13.84
CA GLU A 87 -0.45 -11.30 13.91
C GLU A 87 0.26 -12.45 14.62
N CYS A 88 1.13 -13.15 13.93
CA CYS A 88 1.89 -14.26 14.48
C CYS A 88 3.33 -14.14 14.01
N SER A 89 4.26 -14.01 14.96
CA SER A 89 5.70 -13.87 14.68
C SER A 89 6.32 -15.03 13.87
N ASN A 90 5.65 -16.18 13.83
CA ASN A 90 6.11 -17.39 13.14
C ASN A 90 5.18 -17.89 12.01
N CYS A 91 4.06 -17.21 11.72
CA CYS A 91 3.07 -17.68 10.76
C CYS A 91 3.13 -16.97 9.39
N GLY A 92 4.07 -16.06 9.18
CA GLY A 92 4.06 -15.13 8.05
C GLY A 92 3.03 -14.02 8.28
N GLU A 93 3.31 -12.82 7.80
CA GLU A 93 2.39 -11.68 7.89
C GLU A 93 1.04 -12.04 7.25
N GLY A 94 -0.05 -11.74 7.95
CA GLY A 94 -1.39 -11.82 7.40
C GLY A 94 -2.04 -13.21 7.38
N SER A 95 -1.74 -14.09 8.33
CA SER A 95 -2.50 -15.34 8.48
C SER A 95 -3.96 -15.03 8.81
N ILE A 96 -4.87 -15.46 7.93
CA ILE A 96 -6.32 -15.36 8.16
C ILE A 96 -6.78 -16.57 8.95
N VAL A 97 -7.55 -16.34 10.03
CA VAL A 97 -8.10 -17.39 10.87
C VAL A 97 -9.58 -17.55 10.56
N GLU A 98 -9.95 -18.74 10.08
CA GLU A 98 -11.33 -19.10 9.82
C GLU A 98 -12.05 -19.42 11.14
N GLY A 99 -13.32 -18.99 11.26
CA GLY A 99 -14.18 -19.32 12.39
C GLY A 99 -13.79 -18.68 13.72
N TYR A 100 -12.93 -17.65 13.70
CA TYR A 100 -12.60 -16.89 14.91
C TYR A 100 -13.83 -16.10 15.39
N ASP A 101 -14.07 -16.08 16.71
CA ASP A 101 -15.24 -15.40 17.27
C ASP A 101 -15.08 -13.86 17.16
N PRO A 102 -15.93 -13.18 16.38
CA PRO A 102 -15.86 -11.71 16.27
C PRO A 102 -16.17 -10.97 17.58
N ARG A 103 -16.65 -11.69 18.61
CA ARG A 103 -16.88 -11.13 19.97
C ARG A 103 -15.61 -11.16 20.81
N SER A 104 -14.56 -11.86 20.38
CA SER A 104 -13.29 -11.88 21.10
C SER A 104 -12.73 -10.46 21.27
N PRO A 105 -12.15 -10.12 22.43
CA PRO A 105 -11.57 -8.80 22.66
C PRO A 105 -10.46 -8.41 21.67
N ASP A 106 -9.68 -9.39 21.23
CA ASP A 106 -8.57 -9.26 20.32
C ASP A 106 -8.95 -9.36 18.83
N PHE A 107 -10.25 -9.42 18.52
CA PHE A 107 -10.72 -9.56 17.14
C PHE A 107 -10.25 -8.40 16.25
N ASP A 108 -9.56 -8.74 15.17
CA ASP A 108 -9.02 -7.81 14.17
C ASP A 108 -9.45 -8.26 12.76
N ALA A 109 -10.47 -7.63 12.21
CA ALA A 109 -10.99 -8.02 10.90
C ALA A 109 -10.09 -7.55 9.75
N VAL A 110 -10.00 -8.36 8.69
CA VAL A 110 -9.14 -8.10 7.52
C VAL A 110 -9.46 -6.74 6.86
N ASN A 111 -10.73 -6.42 6.69
CA ASN A 111 -11.17 -5.19 6.01
C ASN A 111 -11.87 -4.18 6.94
N GLU A 112 -11.53 -4.19 8.22
CA GLU A 112 -11.81 -3.07 9.13
C GLU A 112 -10.54 -2.27 9.37
N TYR A 113 -10.65 -0.94 9.33
CA TYR A 113 -9.53 -0.01 9.47
C TYR A 113 -9.72 0.89 10.68
N GLY A 114 -8.60 1.25 11.33
CA GLY A 114 -8.63 2.08 12.52
C GLY A 114 -8.85 1.32 13.82
N GLN A 115 -8.83 0.00 13.80
CA GLN A 115 -8.76 -0.81 15.00
C GLN A 115 -7.41 -0.58 15.69
N ARG A 116 -7.43 -0.31 16.98
CA ARG A 116 -6.22 -0.07 17.76
C ARG A 116 -6.18 -0.95 18.98
N LEU A 117 -4.98 -1.45 19.29
CA LEU A 117 -4.71 -2.11 20.55
C LEU A 117 -4.84 -1.09 21.68
N ILE A 118 -5.57 -1.44 22.73
CA ILE A 118 -5.78 -0.59 23.88
C ILE A 118 -4.66 -0.84 24.89
N ASP A 119 -3.99 0.22 25.31
CA ASP A 119 -3.06 0.16 26.45
C ASP A 119 -3.88 -0.01 27.74
N SER A 120 -4.34 -1.23 27.95
CA SER A 120 -5.23 -1.58 29.03
C SER A 120 -4.63 -1.35 30.41
N PRO A 121 -3.33 -1.59 30.71
CA PRO A 121 -2.72 -1.26 31.99
C PRO A 121 -2.84 0.22 32.36
N THR A 122 -2.52 1.13 31.43
CA THR A 122 -2.62 2.57 31.67
C THR A 122 -4.06 3.01 31.88
N ILE A 123 -5.00 2.50 31.08
CA ILE A 123 -6.43 2.84 31.23
C ILE A 123 -6.99 2.26 32.52
N TRP A 124 -6.61 1.04 32.87
CA TRP A 124 -6.98 0.41 34.14
C TRP A 124 -6.56 1.25 35.34
N GLN A 125 -5.32 1.74 35.36
CA GLN A 125 -4.82 2.63 36.42
C GLN A 125 -5.64 3.92 36.53
N ALA A 126 -5.95 4.54 35.39
CA ALA A 126 -6.75 5.76 35.35
C ALA A 126 -8.19 5.53 35.88
N VAL A 127 -8.86 4.45 35.42
CA VAL A 127 -10.23 4.14 35.87
C VAL A 127 -10.26 3.71 37.33
N ALA A 128 -9.32 2.90 37.77
CA ALA A 128 -9.21 2.48 39.17
C ALA A 128 -8.92 3.69 40.08
N GLY A 129 -7.98 4.55 39.71
CA GLY A 129 -7.66 5.79 40.42
C GLY A 129 -8.86 6.72 40.56
N PHE A 130 -9.56 6.97 39.46
CA PHE A 130 -10.76 7.80 39.46
C PHE A 130 -11.89 7.19 40.30
N THR A 131 -12.16 5.88 40.15
CA THR A 131 -13.27 5.21 40.83
C THR A 131 -13.05 5.09 42.34
N LEU A 132 -11.81 4.88 42.74
CA LEU A 132 -11.43 4.76 44.17
C LEU A 132 -11.07 6.09 44.81
N GLY A 133 -11.03 7.18 44.02
CA GLY A 133 -10.61 8.49 44.51
C GLY A 133 -9.13 8.56 44.94
N ILE A 134 -8.29 7.72 44.32
CA ILE A 134 -6.85 7.66 44.61
C ILE A 134 -6.11 8.70 43.78
N ASP A 135 -5.27 9.50 44.39
CA ASP A 135 -4.38 10.42 43.70
C ASP A 135 -3.29 9.62 42.94
N PRO A 136 -3.28 9.66 41.58
CA PRO A 136 -2.31 8.91 40.82
C PRO A 136 -0.86 9.36 41.02
N THR A 137 -0.63 10.51 41.71
CA THR A 137 0.71 11.04 42.01
C THR A 137 1.19 10.71 43.44
N GLY A 138 0.33 10.10 44.24
CA GLY A 138 0.61 9.80 45.64
C GLY A 138 1.28 8.44 45.90
N ALA A 139 1.59 8.13 47.16
CA ALA A 139 2.19 6.85 47.57
C ALA A 139 1.37 5.61 47.17
N THR A 140 0.07 5.78 47.00
CA THR A 140 -0.90 4.78 46.51
C THR A 140 -0.83 4.58 45.00
N ALA A 141 -0.21 5.48 44.24
CA ALA A 141 -0.03 5.33 42.80
C ALA A 141 0.79 4.07 42.44
N GLY A 142 1.83 3.75 43.23
CA GLY A 142 2.59 2.51 43.07
C GLY A 142 1.75 1.24 43.28
N GLN A 143 0.72 1.32 44.14
CA GLN A 143 -0.20 0.22 44.38
C GLN A 143 -1.20 0.04 43.23
N VAL A 144 -1.71 1.15 42.69
CA VAL A 144 -2.58 1.12 41.47
C VAL A 144 -1.80 0.64 40.25
N LEU A 145 -0.53 1.04 40.13
CA LEU A 145 0.38 0.55 39.07
C LEU A 145 0.61 -0.95 39.22
N ALA A 146 0.90 -1.45 40.42
CA ALA A 146 1.08 -2.88 40.69
C ALA A 146 -0.20 -3.69 40.39
N ALA A 147 -1.37 -3.14 40.70
CA ALA A 147 -2.65 -3.76 40.34
C ALA A 147 -2.89 -3.79 38.82
N GLY A 148 -2.47 -2.75 38.11
CA GLY A 148 -2.51 -2.70 36.64
C GLY A 148 -1.60 -3.75 35.98
N THR A 149 -0.42 -4.00 36.54
CA THR A 149 0.52 -5.03 36.07
C THR A 149 0.10 -6.44 36.43
N ALA A 150 -0.76 -6.61 37.45
CA ALA A 150 -1.36 -7.89 37.82
C ALA A 150 -2.73 -8.14 37.11
N ALA A 151 -3.11 -7.26 36.19
CA ALA A 151 -4.32 -7.46 35.39
C ALA A 151 -4.24 -8.80 34.62
N PRO A 152 -5.38 -9.48 34.42
CA PRO A 152 -5.39 -10.77 33.72
C PRO A 152 -4.83 -10.63 32.29
N ASN A 153 -4.17 -11.67 31.80
CA ASN A 153 -3.55 -11.71 30.46
C ASN A 153 -4.51 -11.40 29.28
N TYR A 154 -5.83 -11.45 29.48
CA TYR A 154 -6.81 -11.06 28.43
C TYR A 154 -6.90 -9.55 28.18
N TRP A 155 -6.22 -8.73 29.01
CA TRP A 155 -6.25 -7.28 28.87
C TRP A 155 -5.20 -6.76 27.92
N ASP A 156 -4.21 -7.61 27.60
CA ASP A 156 -3.10 -7.23 26.75
C ASP A 156 -3.51 -7.13 25.26
N ASP A 157 -4.63 -7.78 24.88
CA ASP A 157 -5.04 -7.92 23.49
C ASP A 157 -6.41 -7.26 23.16
N ILE A 158 -6.87 -6.29 23.95
CA ILE A 158 -8.12 -5.60 23.67
C ILE A 158 -7.94 -4.64 22.50
N ARG A 159 -8.73 -4.83 21.45
CA ARG A 159 -8.75 -3.95 20.28
C ARG A 159 -10.07 -3.17 20.18
N SER A 160 -9.99 -1.90 19.84
CA SER A 160 -11.18 -1.11 19.49
C SER A 160 -11.79 -1.62 18.18
N THR A 161 -13.05 -1.26 17.95
CA THR A 161 -13.70 -1.49 16.65
C THR A 161 -13.13 -0.53 15.62
N GLY A 162 -13.06 -0.96 14.37
CA GLY A 162 -12.68 -0.13 13.23
C GLY A 162 -13.89 0.27 12.37
N TYR A 163 -13.58 0.79 11.20
CA TYR A 163 -14.55 1.16 10.16
C TYR A 163 -14.36 0.28 8.93
N MET A 164 -15.47 -0.10 8.29
CA MET A 164 -15.40 -0.79 7.00
C MET A 164 -14.90 0.17 5.91
N GLU A 165 -14.23 -0.38 4.92
CA GLU A 165 -13.70 0.39 3.79
C GLU A 165 -14.76 1.30 3.13
N GLN A 166 -15.93 0.74 2.86
CA GLN A 166 -17.04 1.46 2.23
C GLN A 166 -17.59 2.64 3.05
N ASP A 167 -17.29 2.68 4.36
CA ASP A 167 -17.68 3.79 5.23
C ASP A 167 -16.65 4.94 5.15
N LEU A 168 -15.40 4.61 4.85
CA LEU A 168 -14.29 5.55 4.82
C LEU A 168 -14.12 6.26 3.47
N PHE A 169 -14.29 5.53 2.37
CA PHE A 169 -14.20 6.07 1.01
C PHE A 169 -15.01 5.21 0.02
N GLY A 170 -15.32 5.80 -1.14
CA GLY A 170 -16.02 5.12 -2.21
C GLY A 170 -15.14 4.12 -2.97
N ASN A 171 -15.78 3.32 -3.82
CA ASN A 171 -15.10 2.38 -4.72
C ASN A 171 -15.18 2.82 -6.18
N GLU A 172 -15.44 4.10 -6.43
CA GLU A 172 -15.44 4.66 -7.76
C GLU A 172 -14.04 4.50 -8.37
N ALA A 173 -14.01 4.16 -9.65
CA ALA A 173 -12.78 4.03 -10.41
C ALA A 173 -12.93 4.73 -11.75
N SER A 174 -12.07 5.66 -12.03
CA SER A 174 -12.00 6.34 -13.30
C SER A 174 -10.60 6.46 -13.82
N ASN A 175 -10.44 6.54 -15.13
CA ASN A 175 -9.16 6.75 -15.75
C ASN A 175 -9.32 7.43 -17.10
N ILE A 176 -8.63 8.55 -17.28
CA ILE A 176 -8.58 9.29 -18.54
C ILE A 176 -7.13 9.34 -19.00
N LYS A 177 -6.86 8.98 -20.26
CA LYS A 177 -5.52 9.00 -20.85
C LYS A 177 -5.52 9.69 -22.20
N GLY A 178 -4.57 10.59 -22.38
CA GLY A 178 -4.22 11.18 -23.65
C GLY A 178 -2.81 10.77 -24.08
N ASN A 179 -2.63 10.42 -25.34
CA ASN A 179 -1.31 10.20 -25.93
C ASN A 179 -1.23 10.92 -27.28
N ALA A 180 -0.16 11.70 -27.48
CA ALA A 180 0.15 12.32 -28.74
C ALA A 180 1.58 12.00 -29.18
N GLY A 181 1.82 11.88 -30.49
CA GLY A 181 3.16 11.66 -31.02
C GLY A 181 3.35 12.25 -32.40
N ILE A 182 4.52 12.80 -32.60
CA ILE A 182 5.00 13.31 -33.90
C ILE A 182 6.23 12.51 -34.31
N TYR A 183 6.30 12.13 -35.59
CA TYR A 183 7.32 11.25 -36.16
C TYR A 183 7.90 11.93 -37.40
N PHE A 184 9.21 11.92 -37.49
CA PHE A 184 9.97 12.51 -38.58
C PHE A 184 10.97 11.51 -39.15
N ARG A 185 10.90 11.25 -40.44
CA ARG A 185 11.84 10.41 -41.22
C ARG A 185 12.59 11.30 -42.23
N PRO A 186 13.78 11.83 -41.87
CA PRO A 186 14.57 12.62 -42.81
C PRO A 186 15.01 11.81 -44.04
N ASN A 187 15.25 10.50 -43.86
CA ASN A 187 15.60 9.50 -44.87
C ASN A 187 15.03 8.14 -44.44
N ASP A 188 15.25 7.09 -45.26
CA ASP A 188 14.66 5.76 -45.04
C ASP A 188 15.26 5.02 -43.83
N ASP A 189 16.48 5.35 -43.43
CA ASP A 189 17.18 4.69 -42.32
C ASP A 189 17.06 5.41 -40.99
N THR A 190 16.47 6.63 -40.97
CA THR A 190 16.42 7.45 -39.76
C THR A 190 14.99 7.84 -39.42
N GLU A 191 14.60 7.60 -38.17
CA GLU A 191 13.34 8.07 -37.58
C GLU A 191 13.61 8.79 -36.26
N ILE A 192 13.08 9.98 -36.13
CA ILE A 192 13.04 10.75 -34.87
C ILE A 192 11.58 10.86 -34.46
N SER A 193 11.27 10.55 -33.22
CA SER A 193 9.90 10.69 -32.71
C SER A 193 9.88 11.33 -31.33
N PHE A 194 8.91 12.18 -31.12
CA PHE A 194 8.54 12.68 -29.80
C PHE A 194 7.12 12.20 -29.48
N SER A 195 6.92 11.68 -28.29
CA SER A 195 5.59 11.28 -27.79
C SER A 195 5.40 11.71 -26.35
N SER A 196 4.16 12.09 -26.04
CA SER A 196 3.72 12.48 -24.71
C SER A 196 2.49 11.67 -24.36
N LEU A 197 2.49 11.06 -23.17
CA LEU A 197 1.35 10.41 -22.55
C LEU A 197 1.08 11.13 -21.23
N ILE A 198 -0.19 11.49 -21.02
CA ILE A 198 -0.68 12.02 -19.76
C ILE A 198 -1.92 11.23 -19.40
N GLY A 199 -1.95 10.75 -18.17
CA GLY A 199 -3.10 10.02 -17.63
C GLY A 199 -3.46 10.56 -16.26
N THR A 200 -4.74 10.60 -15.97
CA THR A 200 -5.27 10.85 -14.63
C THR A 200 -6.27 9.77 -14.27
N GLY A 201 -6.42 9.50 -12.98
CA GLY A 201 -7.36 8.50 -12.54
C GLY A 201 -7.51 8.44 -11.03
N GLU A 202 -8.54 7.72 -10.65
CA GLU A 202 -8.88 7.39 -9.28
C GLU A 202 -9.31 5.92 -9.21
N ALA A 203 -8.93 5.23 -8.15
CA ALA A 203 -9.39 3.90 -7.82
C ALA A 203 -8.87 3.48 -6.44
N PRO A 204 -9.58 2.65 -5.68
CA PRO A 204 -8.99 1.95 -4.55
C PRO A 204 -8.04 0.86 -5.04
N LEU A 205 -6.79 0.92 -4.57
CA LEU A 205 -5.70 0.00 -4.93
C LEU A 205 -5.30 -0.85 -3.71
N PRO A 206 -5.42 -2.18 -3.76
CA PRO A 206 -4.92 -3.04 -2.70
C PRO A 206 -3.40 -3.11 -2.74
N ALA A 207 -2.73 -2.89 -1.60
CA ALA A 207 -1.29 -2.99 -1.48
C ALA A 207 -0.90 -3.49 -0.08
N GLY A 208 -0.29 -4.67 0.00
CA GLY A 208 0.20 -5.25 1.25
C GLY A 208 -0.89 -5.37 2.34
N ASN A 209 -0.72 -4.63 3.41
CA ASN A 209 -1.59 -4.63 4.60
C ASN A 209 -2.67 -3.54 4.59
N ALA A 210 -2.76 -2.74 3.54
CA ALA A 210 -3.70 -1.63 3.44
C ALA A 210 -4.24 -1.49 2.01
N ARG A 211 -5.29 -0.67 1.86
CA ARG A 211 -5.69 -0.16 0.55
C ARG A 211 -5.36 1.32 0.47
N TYR A 212 -4.98 1.74 -0.72
CA TYR A 212 -4.81 3.14 -1.05
C TYR A 212 -6.01 3.60 -1.85
N ASN A 213 -6.64 4.66 -1.43
CA ASN A 213 -7.66 5.34 -2.22
C ASN A 213 -6.95 6.37 -3.09
N LEU A 214 -6.57 5.93 -4.30
CA LEU A 214 -5.98 6.81 -5.31
C LEU A 214 -7.04 7.81 -5.75
N LYS A 215 -6.73 9.10 -5.68
CA LYS A 215 -7.63 10.16 -6.10
C LYS A 215 -6.86 11.27 -6.77
N ASP A 216 -7.36 11.70 -7.94
CA ASP A 216 -6.76 12.75 -8.75
C ASP A 216 -5.29 12.51 -9.13
N VAL A 217 -4.89 11.23 -9.18
CA VAL A 217 -3.51 10.84 -9.55
C VAL A 217 -3.23 11.27 -10.98
N VAL A 218 -2.07 11.87 -11.22
CA VAL A 218 -1.61 12.26 -12.55
C VAL A 218 -0.26 11.61 -12.85
N VAL A 219 -0.16 10.93 -13.99
CA VAL A 219 1.10 10.39 -14.51
C VAL A 219 1.41 10.98 -15.86
N GLN A 220 2.61 11.49 -16.03
CA GLN A 220 3.11 12.05 -17.27
C GLN A 220 4.34 11.27 -17.73
N LEU A 221 4.39 10.92 -19.01
CA LEU A 221 5.53 10.30 -19.66
C LEU A 221 5.80 10.99 -20.99
N HIS A 222 6.97 11.60 -21.11
CA HIS A 222 7.46 12.20 -22.33
C HIS A 222 8.64 11.39 -22.87
N LYS A 223 8.64 11.08 -24.15
CA LYS A 223 9.71 10.29 -24.80
C LYS A 223 10.18 10.93 -26.08
N LEU A 224 11.48 11.13 -26.19
CA LEU A 224 12.19 11.39 -27.45
C LEU A 224 12.93 10.12 -27.86
N GLU A 225 12.78 9.69 -29.11
CA GLU A 225 13.45 8.51 -29.63
C GLU A 225 14.09 8.81 -31.00
N LEU A 226 15.33 8.41 -31.16
CA LEU A 226 16.08 8.40 -32.42
C LEU A 226 16.40 6.94 -32.79
N LYS A 227 16.09 6.56 -34.02
CA LYS A 227 16.56 5.33 -34.65
C LYS A 227 17.27 5.71 -35.93
N SER A 228 18.49 5.20 -36.12
CA SER A 228 19.27 5.45 -37.34
C SER A 228 20.24 4.29 -37.60
N GLY A 229 19.99 3.49 -38.62
CA GLY A 229 20.70 2.24 -38.83
C GLY A 229 20.65 1.35 -37.58
N GLY A 230 21.79 0.90 -37.09
CA GLY A 230 21.89 0.09 -35.88
C GLY A 230 21.71 0.89 -34.56
N LEU A 231 21.71 2.24 -34.58
CA LEU A 231 21.57 3.07 -33.38
C LEU A 231 20.11 3.22 -32.97
N THR A 232 19.84 2.98 -31.70
CA THR A 232 18.61 3.43 -31.02
C THR A 232 19.01 4.24 -29.79
N ALA A 233 18.54 5.49 -29.70
CA ALA A 233 18.73 6.34 -28.54
C ALA A 233 17.39 6.89 -28.07
N ARG A 234 17.19 6.96 -26.75
CA ARG A 234 15.92 7.42 -26.12
C ARG A 234 16.22 8.31 -24.91
N ALA A 235 15.36 9.30 -24.76
CA ALA A 235 15.25 10.07 -23.52
C ALA A 235 13.81 9.98 -23.04
N PHE A 236 13.64 9.68 -21.76
CA PHE A 236 12.32 9.67 -21.09
C PHE A 236 12.34 10.68 -19.96
N TYR A 237 11.21 11.30 -19.75
CA TYR A 237 10.91 12.04 -18.53
C TYR A 237 9.56 11.57 -18.01
N THR A 238 9.56 11.07 -16.78
CA THR A 238 8.36 10.62 -16.08
C THR A 238 8.14 11.52 -14.87
N LYS A 239 6.91 11.98 -14.68
CA LYS A 239 6.46 12.65 -13.46
C LYS A 239 5.22 11.93 -12.94
N GLU A 240 5.22 11.65 -11.67
CA GLU A 240 4.06 11.17 -10.93
C GLU A 240 3.56 12.27 -10.00
N ASP A 241 2.26 12.30 -9.77
CA ASP A 241 1.60 13.15 -8.80
C ASP A 241 0.50 12.31 -8.16
N ALA A 242 0.66 12.01 -6.89
CA ALA A 242 -0.27 11.15 -6.15
C ALA A 242 -1.63 11.82 -5.90
N GLY A 243 -1.77 13.12 -6.19
CA GLY A 243 -3.01 13.86 -5.97
C GLY A 243 -3.47 13.82 -4.52
N ASP A 244 -4.74 13.52 -4.31
CA ASP A 244 -5.37 13.38 -2.99
C ASP A 244 -5.41 11.93 -2.51
N THR A 245 -4.38 11.15 -2.79
CA THR A 245 -4.28 9.73 -2.40
C THR A 245 -4.21 9.57 -0.89
N THR A 246 -5.00 8.65 -0.35
CA THR A 246 -5.05 8.37 1.09
C THR A 246 -4.85 6.87 1.39
N GLN A 247 -4.33 6.56 2.58
CA GLN A 247 -4.16 5.20 3.04
C GLN A 247 -5.28 4.82 4.01
N SER A 248 -5.95 3.68 3.79
CA SER A 248 -7.12 3.25 4.54
C SER A 248 -6.89 3.05 6.05
N THR A 249 -5.74 2.46 6.42
CA THR A 249 -5.43 2.21 7.84
C THR A 249 -5.23 3.53 8.60
N ALA A 250 -4.48 4.47 8.01
CA ALA A 250 -4.26 5.79 8.60
C ALA A 250 -5.56 6.59 8.67
N LEU A 251 -6.39 6.54 7.61
CA LEU A 251 -7.69 7.20 7.59
C LEU A 251 -8.60 6.66 8.69
N GLY A 252 -8.76 5.35 8.80
CA GLY A 252 -9.58 4.73 9.83
C GLY A 252 -9.09 5.06 11.24
N THR A 253 -7.76 5.06 11.46
CA THR A 253 -7.14 5.43 12.74
C THR A 253 -7.40 6.89 13.10
N SER A 254 -7.24 7.80 12.14
CA SER A 254 -7.49 9.23 12.37
C SER A 254 -8.96 9.50 12.70
N VAL A 255 -9.89 8.88 11.96
CA VAL A 255 -11.33 8.99 12.21
C VAL A 255 -11.71 8.41 13.59
N ALA A 256 -11.14 7.25 13.95
CA ALA A 256 -11.35 6.66 15.25
C ALA A 256 -10.85 7.57 16.39
N ASN A 257 -9.68 8.18 16.23
CA ASN A 257 -9.14 9.11 17.23
C ASN A 257 -9.88 10.46 17.29
N ALA A 258 -10.70 10.79 16.31
CA ALA A 258 -11.51 12.01 16.32
C ALA A 258 -12.76 11.91 17.22
N MET A 259 -13.06 10.73 17.79
CA MET A 259 -14.12 10.61 18.81
C MET A 259 -13.74 11.33 20.11
N PRO A 260 -14.71 11.69 20.98
CA PRO A 260 -14.42 12.31 22.27
C PRO A 260 -13.45 11.47 23.12
N GLY A 261 -12.30 12.06 23.47
CA GLY A 261 -11.24 11.38 24.25
C GLY A 261 -10.35 10.43 23.40
N GLY A 262 -10.61 10.30 22.09
CA GLY A 262 -9.88 9.39 21.22
C GLY A 262 -10.10 7.91 21.55
N VAL A 263 -9.35 7.04 20.90
CA VAL A 263 -9.49 5.59 21.11
C VAL A 263 -9.06 5.20 22.53
N GLN A 264 -7.93 5.67 23.02
CA GLN A 264 -7.41 5.27 24.32
C GLN A 264 -8.25 5.81 25.49
N ASN A 265 -8.35 7.13 25.63
CA ASN A 265 -9.01 7.77 26.79
C ASN A 265 -10.52 7.88 26.64
N GLY A 266 -11.07 7.76 25.43
CA GLY A 266 -12.50 7.71 25.16
C GLY A 266 -13.01 6.27 25.16
N TRP A 267 -12.81 5.58 24.04
CA TRP A 267 -13.31 4.22 23.83
C TRP A 267 -12.78 3.23 24.86
N GLY A 268 -11.46 3.22 25.11
CA GLY A 268 -10.82 2.29 26.03
C GLY A 268 -11.29 2.47 27.48
N ALA A 269 -11.39 3.74 27.94
CA ALA A 269 -11.89 4.03 29.29
C ALA A 269 -13.37 3.65 29.44
N GLN A 270 -14.19 3.91 28.43
CA GLN A 270 -15.61 3.52 28.42
C GLN A 270 -15.77 1.99 28.39
N TYR A 271 -14.97 1.31 27.56
CA TYR A 271 -14.94 -0.15 27.49
C TYR A 271 -14.61 -0.75 28.86
N LEU A 272 -13.55 -0.29 29.51
CA LEU A 272 -13.14 -0.78 30.81
C LEU A 272 -14.18 -0.48 31.90
N GLY A 273 -14.75 0.72 31.90
CA GLY A 273 -15.81 1.07 32.80
C GLY A 273 -17.05 0.19 32.68
N ASN A 274 -17.47 -0.11 31.46
CA ASN A 274 -18.56 -1.01 31.14
C ASN A 274 -18.24 -2.46 31.55
N TYR A 275 -17.04 -2.93 31.25
CA TYR A 275 -16.55 -4.26 31.63
C TYR A 275 -16.61 -4.48 33.13
N LEU A 276 -16.04 -3.55 33.91
CA LEU A 276 -16.08 -3.61 35.34
C LEU A 276 -17.51 -3.49 35.92
N GLY A 277 -18.34 -2.68 35.28
CA GLY A 277 -19.75 -2.55 35.67
C GLY A 277 -20.51 -3.86 35.52
N VAL A 278 -20.31 -4.60 34.41
CA VAL A 278 -20.93 -5.92 34.21
C VAL A 278 -20.41 -6.93 35.24
N LEU A 279 -19.08 -6.98 35.44
CA LEU A 279 -18.46 -7.91 36.41
C LEU A 279 -18.93 -7.67 37.84
N ALA A 280 -19.10 -6.42 38.22
CA ALA A 280 -19.58 -6.04 39.57
C ALA A 280 -21.09 -6.27 39.78
N GLY A 281 -21.82 -6.64 38.71
CA GLY A 281 -23.28 -6.72 38.76
C GLY A 281 -23.96 -5.35 38.88
N GLY A 282 -23.31 -4.31 38.36
CA GLY A 282 -23.79 -2.93 38.30
C GLY A 282 -22.72 -1.88 38.65
N ALA A 283 -22.78 -0.73 37.99
CA ALA A 283 -21.76 0.35 38.14
C ALA A 283 -21.58 0.82 39.60
N ALA A 284 -22.64 0.80 40.41
CA ALA A 284 -22.57 1.16 41.81
C ALA A 284 -21.68 0.23 42.65
N ASN A 285 -21.45 -0.98 42.20
CA ASN A 285 -20.65 -1.99 42.90
C ASN A 285 -19.18 -2.02 42.45
N VAL A 286 -18.81 -1.28 41.42
CA VAL A 286 -17.45 -1.24 40.86
C VAL A 286 -16.41 -0.85 41.94
N PRO A 287 -16.62 0.15 42.79
CA PRO A 287 -15.67 0.48 43.87
C PRO A 287 -15.41 -0.69 44.83
N THR A 288 -16.45 -1.48 45.12
CA THR A 288 -16.33 -2.67 45.99
C THR A 288 -15.53 -3.77 45.31
N LEU A 289 -15.82 -4.06 44.03
CA LEU A 289 -15.07 -5.03 43.22
C LEU A 289 -13.60 -4.62 43.11
N LEU A 290 -13.31 -3.37 42.77
CA LEU A 290 -11.95 -2.86 42.70
C LEU A 290 -11.21 -2.95 44.04
N GLY A 291 -11.89 -2.64 45.14
CA GLY A 291 -11.32 -2.80 46.48
C GLY A 291 -10.98 -4.25 46.82
N GLN A 292 -11.78 -5.21 46.35
CA GLN A 292 -11.52 -6.64 46.50
C GLN A 292 -10.30 -7.07 45.62
N ILE A 293 -10.29 -6.70 44.36
CA ILE A 293 -9.17 -6.98 43.43
C ILE A 293 -7.86 -6.42 44.01
N LEU A 294 -7.84 -5.18 44.47
CA LEU A 294 -6.66 -4.57 45.08
C LEU A 294 -6.25 -5.28 46.38
N GLY A 295 -7.22 -5.65 47.21
CA GLY A 295 -6.99 -6.41 48.42
C GLY A 295 -6.32 -7.75 48.16
N ASP A 296 -6.80 -8.50 47.18
CA ASP A 296 -6.30 -9.81 46.82
C ASP A 296 -4.90 -9.76 46.14
N VAL A 297 -4.66 -8.78 45.28
CA VAL A 297 -3.32 -8.53 44.69
C VAL A 297 -2.29 -8.19 45.81
N PHE A 298 -2.66 -7.40 46.81
CA PHE A 298 -1.75 -7.01 47.88
C PHE A 298 -1.54 -8.07 48.96
N THR A 299 -2.50 -8.94 49.16
CA THR A 299 -2.41 -10.02 50.19
C THR A 299 -1.86 -11.33 49.60
N GLY A 300 -1.68 -11.43 48.27
CA GLY A 300 -1.09 -12.57 47.59
C GLY A 300 -1.96 -13.84 47.61
N GLY A 301 -3.28 -13.70 47.69
CA GLY A 301 -4.15 -14.81 48.03
C GLY A 301 -4.96 -15.45 46.93
N GLN A 302 -5.35 -14.77 45.87
CA GLN A 302 -6.16 -15.35 44.79
C GLN A 302 -5.85 -14.77 43.42
N ASP A 303 -5.94 -15.62 42.41
CA ASP A 303 -5.89 -15.19 41.03
C ASP A 303 -7.19 -14.41 40.69
N ILE A 304 -7.09 -13.23 40.07
CA ILE A 304 -8.24 -12.46 39.63
C ILE A 304 -9.15 -13.28 38.68
N ASN A 305 -8.59 -14.24 38.00
CA ASN A 305 -9.33 -15.21 37.15
C ASN A 305 -10.31 -16.08 37.96
N ASP A 306 -10.01 -16.34 39.23
CA ASP A 306 -10.90 -17.11 40.11
C ASP A 306 -12.09 -16.26 40.59
N LEU A 307 -11.92 -14.93 40.66
CA LEU A 307 -12.99 -13.96 41.04
C LEU A 307 -13.96 -13.70 39.88
N VAL A 308 -13.51 -13.85 38.65
CA VAL A 308 -14.22 -13.43 37.44
C VAL A 308 -14.54 -14.61 36.55
N GLY A 309 -15.08 -15.68 36.92
CA GLY A 309 -15.30 -16.88 36.12
C GLY A 309 -15.40 -16.63 34.58
N SER A 310 -14.82 -17.47 33.78
CA SER A 310 -14.59 -17.27 32.33
C SER A 310 -15.82 -16.87 31.50
N GLU A 311 -17.02 -17.37 31.89
CA GLU A 311 -18.28 -17.05 31.21
C GLU A 311 -18.75 -15.63 31.49
N ASN A 312 -18.61 -15.15 32.74
CA ASN A 312 -18.94 -13.77 33.12
C ASN A 312 -17.98 -12.78 32.47
N SER A 313 -16.72 -13.15 32.31
CA SER A 313 -15.71 -12.33 31.64
C SER A 313 -16.05 -12.14 30.15
N LEU A 314 -16.41 -13.21 29.45
CA LEU A 314 -16.79 -13.13 28.02
C LEU A 314 -18.06 -12.27 27.83
N ASN A 315 -19.07 -12.44 28.68
CA ASN A 315 -20.28 -11.63 28.64
C ASN A 315 -19.99 -10.15 28.93
N ALA A 316 -19.07 -9.85 29.85
CA ALA A 316 -18.64 -8.51 30.15
C ALA A 316 -17.91 -7.86 28.97
N HIS A 317 -17.01 -8.58 28.31
CA HIS A 317 -16.34 -8.12 27.09
C HIS A 317 -17.34 -7.85 25.96
N PHE A 318 -18.31 -8.74 25.78
CA PHE A 318 -19.33 -8.56 24.77
C PHE A 318 -20.19 -7.32 25.04
N ALA A 319 -20.67 -7.15 26.27
CA ALA A 319 -21.46 -5.99 26.65
C ALA A 319 -20.65 -4.69 26.55
N ALA A 320 -19.37 -4.70 26.91
CA ALA A 320 -18.50 -3.53 26.81
C ALA A 320 -18.24 -3.10 25.35
N ARG A 321 -18.11 -4.08 24.42
CA ARG A 321 -17.74 -3.80 23.03
C ARG A 321 -18.94 -3.45 22.15
N TYR A 322 -20.07 -4.14 22.32
CA TYR A 322 -21.21 -4.07 21.41
C TYR A 322 -22.49 -3.49 22.05
N GLY A 323 -22.43 -3.13 23.32
CA GLY A 323 -23.62 -2.79 24.09
C GLY A 323 -24.40 -4.03 24.49
N ASP A 324 -25.43 -3.82 25.31
CA ASP A 324 -26.19 -4.89 25.94
C ASP A 324 -27.24 -5.48 24.99
N ALA A 325 -26.85 -6.42 24.15
CA ALA A 325 -27.81 -7.21 23.38
C ALA A 325 -28.35 -8.44 24.15
N ASP A 326 -27.64 -8.90 25.19
CA ASP A 326 -27.95 -10.18 25.86
C ASP A 326 -28.28 -10.08 27.36
N THR A 327 -28.01 -8.92 27.97
CA THR A 327 -28.39 -8.66 29.36
C THR A 327 -29.81 -8.10 29.51
N SER A 328 -30.62 -8.18 28.44
CA SER A 328 -32.02 -7.75 28.41
C SER A 328 -32.91 -8.35 29.50
N ASN A 329 -32.38 -9.27 30.29
CA ASN A 329 -33.11 -9.92 31.41
C ASN A 329 -32.76 -9.37 32.79
N THR A 330 -31.89 -8.37 32.93
CA THR A 330 -31.62 -7.74 34.23
C THR A 330 -31.95 -6.25 34.21
N PRO A 331 -32.66 -5.72 35.21
CA PRO A 331 -32.97 -4.29 35.30
C PRO A 331 -31.74 -3.36 35.36
N ALA A 332 -30.58 -3.90 35.65
CA ALA A 332 -29.31 -3.17 35.65
C ALA A 332 -28.64 -3.10 34.26
N GLY A 333 -29.00 -4.00 33.33
CA GLY A 333 -28.40 -4.10 32.00
C GLY A 333 -28.67 -2.89 31.10
N ASN A 334 -29.78 -2.20 31.33
CA ASN A 334 -30.17 -1.02 30.54
C ASN A 334 -29.35 0.27 30.83
N ALA A 335 -28.34 0.20 31.70
CA ALA A 335 -27.55 1.36 32.09
C ALA A 335 -26.17 1.43 31.44
N PHE A 336 -25.73 0.37 30.73
CA PHE A 336 -24.41 0.34 30.14
C PHE A 336 -24.46 0.70 28.66
N ILE A 337 -23.90 1.85 28.34
CA ILE A 337 -23.64 2.29 26.98
C ILE A 337 -22.41 1.54 26.48
N GLY A 338 -22.51 0.83 25.36
CA GLY A 338 -21.34 0.18 24.75
C GLY A 338 -20.28 1.22 24.33
N ALA A 339 -19.00 0.89 24.47
CA ALA A 339 -17.92 1.81 24.09
C ALA A 339 -18.04 2.26 22.62
N ASN A 340 -18.64 1.44 21.78
CA ASN A 340 -18.88 1.77 20.38
C ASN A 340 -19.88 2.92 20.14
N GLU A 341 -20.68 3.31 21.14
CA GLU A 341 -21.53 4.49 21.02
C GLU A 341 -20.71 5.79 20.98
N LEU A 342 -19.47 5.78 21.46
CA LEU A 342 -18.54 6.91 21.33
C LEU A 342 -17.98 7.04 19.91
N MET A 343 -18.00 5.98 19.12
CA MET A 343 -17.49 6.00 17.77
C MET A 343 -18.32 6.93 16.89
N LEU A 344 -17.65 7.68 16.04
CA LEU A 344 -18.33 8.51 15.05
C LEU A 344 -19.07 7.61 14.06
N GLN A 345 -20.38 7.80 13.96
CA GLN A 345 -21.20 6.95 13.11
C GLN A 345 -21.08 7.35 11.64
N PRO A 346 -20.80 6.39 10.71
CA PRO A 346 -20.74 6.66 9.28
C PRO A 346 -21.96 7.44 8.78
N GLY A 347 -21.71 8.42 7.90
CA GLY A 347 -22.76 9.29 7.33
C GLY A 347 -23.19 10.47 8.22
N THR A 348 -22.74 10.56 9.47
CA THR A 348 -23.00 11.75 10.32
C THR A 348 -22.06 12.90 9.96
N ALA A 349 -22.46 14.14 10.28
CA ALA A 349 -21.64 15.31 10.06
C ALA A 349 -20.29 15.23 10.80
N ALA A 350 -20.27 14.68 12.01
CA ALA A 350 -19.04 14.50 12.79
C ALA A 350 -18.08 13.52 12.09
N PHE A 351 -18.59 12.38 11.65
CA PHE A 351 -17.81 11.40 10.89
C PHE A 351 -17.26 11.99 9.58
N ASN A 352 -18.12 12.62 8.78
CA ASN A 352 -17.71 13.22 7.51
C ASN A 352 -16.67 14.33 7.69
N ASN A 353 -16.77 15.12 8.77
CA ASN A 353 -15.75 16.12 9.11
C ASN A 353 -14.42 15.46 9.52
N ALA A 354 -14.46 14.37 10.29
CA ALA A 354 -13.26 13.64 10.67
C ALA A 354 -12.56 13.04 9.44
N VAL A 355 -13.32 12.43 8.52
CA VAL A 355 -12.80 11.96 7.22
C VAL A 355 -12.16 13.11 6.44
N ALA A 356 -12.87 14.23 6.26
CA ALA A 356 -12.36 15.39 5.52
C ALA A 356 -11.10 15.99 6.16
N ASN A 357 -11.03 16.06 7.48
CA ASN A 357 -9.84 16.54 8.18
C ASN A 357 -8.65 15.60 7.97
N SER A 358 -8.87 14.29 8.09
CA SER A 358 -7.82 13.30 7.88
C SER A 358 -7.28 13.28 6.44
N THR A 359 -8.16 13.38 5.45
CA THR A 359 -7.76 13.39 4.02
C THR A 359 -7.02 14.66 3.60
N ASN A 360 -7.12 15.73 4.39
CA ASN A 360 -6.40 17.00 4.16
C ASN A 360 -5.08 17.09 4.94
N GLN A 361 -4.73 16.09 5.72
CA GLN A 361 -3.51 16.06 6.53
C GLN A 361 -2.61 14.92 6.09
N ALA A 362 -1.30 15.18 6.08
CA ALA A 362 -0.29 14.17 5.73
C ALA A 362 -0.34 12.97 6.68
N ILE A 363 -0.03 11.79 6.14
CA ILE A 363 -0.03 10.53 6.89
C ILE A 363 1.08 10.49 7.96
N LEU A 364 2.21 11.12 7.68
CA LEU A 364 3.34 11.26 8.59
C LEU A 364 3.65 12.74 8.80
N THR A 365 4.02 13.07 10.02
CA THR A 365 4.57 14.37 10.38
C THR A 365 5.86 14.14 11.14
N TRP A 366 6.93 14.79 10.71
CA TRP A 366 8.24 14.72 11.34
C TRP A 366 8.48 16.00 12.10
N GLU A 367 8.88 15.90 13.37
CA GLU A 367 9.29 17.05 14.16
C GLU A 367 10.68 16.81 14.76
N ASP A 368 11.52 17.84 14.73
CA ASP A 368 12.81 17.82 15.41
C ASP A 368 12.57 17.87 16.92
N ASP A 369 13.12 16.89 17.67
CA ASP A 369 13.06 16.83 19.14
C ASP A 369 13.89 17.95 19.82
N GLY A 370 14.49 18.86 19.05
CA GLY A 370 15.37 19.91 19.50
C GLY A 370 16.81 19.46 19.78
N ASN A 371 17.11 18.19 19.60
CA ASN A 371 18.44 17.60 19.75
C ASN A 371 19.02 17.12 18.41
N GLY A 372 18.33 17.39 17.32
CA GLY A 372 18.68 16.95 15.96
C GLY A 372 18.27 15.50 15.66
N ASN A 373 17.41 14.90 16.49
CA ASN A 373 16.71 13.68 16.13
C ASN A 373 15.30 14.02 15.66
N LEU A 374 14.85 13.27 14.69
CA LEU A 374 13.49 13.41 14.20
C LEU A 374 12.63 12.34 14.82
N ASP A 375 11.63 12.79 15.55
CA ASP A 375 10.56 11.94 16.02
C ASP A 375 9.41 11.98 15.02
N TRP A 376 8.92 10.79 14.64
CA TRP A 376 7.70 10.68 13.88
C TRP A 376 6.51 10.59 14.85
N TYR A 377 5.47 11.33 14.57
CA TYR A 377 4.22 11.24 15.32
C TYR A 377 3.28 10.23 14.68
N GLU A 378 2.38 9.66 15.48
CA GLU A 378 1.24 8.91 14.97
C GLU A 378 0.52 9.71 13.88
N PRO A 379 0.03 9.06 12.81
CA PRO A 379 -0.56 9.76 11.69
C PRO A 379 -1.73 10.65 12.15
N LEU A 380 -1.55 11.95 11.98
CA LEU A 380 -2.61 12.94 12.21
C LEU A 380 -3.60 12.93 11.04
N GLY A 381 -3.19 12.40 9.90
CA GLY A 381 -3.95 12.33 8.67
C GLY A 381 -3.74 11.03 7.91
N SER A 382 -4.14 11.03 6.65
CA SER A 382 -4.06 9.86 5.77
C SER A 382 -3.55 10.19 4.36
N LEU A 383 -3.28 11.47 4.07
CA LEU A 383 -2.83 11.95 2.77
C LEU A 383 -1.39 11.50 2.49
N ILE A 384 -1.20 10.92 1.33
CA ILE A 384 0.11 10.57 0.78
C ILE A 384 0.43 11.56 -0.33
N LYS A 385 1.59 12.19 -0.23
CA LYS A 385 2.14 13.05 -1.26
C LYS A 385 3.22 12.29 -2.03
N ASP A 386 3.25 12.46 -3.33
CA ASP A 386 4.33 11.99 -4.20
C ASP A 386 4.29 12.82 -5.48
N ILE A 387 5.30 13.63 -5.69
CA ILE A 387 5.52 14.40 -6.92
C ILE A 387 6.86 14.06 -7.56
N SER A 388 7.27 12.82 -7.37
CA SER A 388 8.57 12.32 -7.83
C SER A 388 8.74 12.37 -9.35
N THR A 389 9.98 12.54 -9.78
CA THR A 389 10.33 12.55 -11.19
C THR A 389 11.50 11.62 -11.49
N VAL A 390 11.50 11.08 -12.71
CA VAL A 390 12.59 10.24 -13.22
C VAL A 390 12.96 10.68 -14.63
N SER A 391 14.22 11.04 -14.83
CA SER A 391 14.80 11.27 -16.17
C SER A 391 15.64 10.06 -16.57
N THR A 392 15.40 9.50 -17.75
CA THR A 392 16.15 8.35 -18.26
C THR A 392 16.72 8.63 -19.62
N PHE A 393 18.00 8.32 -19.82
CA PHE A 393 18.68 8.33 -21.10
C PHE A 393 19.21 6.94 -21.39
N GLU A 394 18.86 6.38 -22.53
CA GLU A 394 19.38 5.08 -22.97
C GLU A 394 19.80 5.12 -24.43
N ALA A 395 20.86 4.38 -24.75
CA ALA A 395 21.29 4.18 -26.12
C ALA A 395 21.83 2.75 -26.29
N ASN A 396 21.55 2.17 -27.45
CA ASN A 396 22.17 0.93 -27.87
C ASN A 396 22.50 0.97 -29.36
N TYR A 397 23.49 0.17 -29.72
CA TYR A 397 23.90 -0.02 -31.12
C TYR A 397 23.92 -1.51 -31.43
N ASP A 398 23.19 -1.87 -32.47
CA ASP A 398 23.18 -3.21 -33.07
C ASP A 398 24.21 -3.24 -34.22
N PHE A 399 25.20 -4.13 -34.12
CA PHE A 399 26.28 -4.28 -35.05
C PHE A 399 25.99 -5.34 -36.12
N GLU A 400 24.75 -5.79 -36.28
CA GLU A 400 24.37 -6.84 -37.23
C GLU A 400 24.94 -6.60 -38.65
N ASP A 401 24.81 -5.37 -39.17
CA ASP A 401 25.31 -4.99 -40.50
C ASP A 401 26.82 -4.69 -40.54
N LYS A 402 27.53 -4.70 -39.41
CA LYS A 402 28.94 -4.35 -39.29
C LYS A 402 29.85 -5.52 -38.96
N ILE A 403 29.31 -6.53 -38.29
CA ILE A 403 30.04 -7.70 -37.78
C ILE A 403 29.43 -8.96 -38.38
N SER A 404 30.15 -9.65 -39.24
CA SER A 404 29.64 -10.83 -39.96
C SER A 404 29.72 -12.13 -39.16
N PHE A 405 30.54 -12.20 -38.08
CA PHE A 405 30.76 -13.44 -37.36
C PHE A 405 29.77 -13.70 -36.23
N ALA A 406 29.07 -12.65 -35.75
CA ALA A 406 28.05 -12.73 -34.70
C ALA A 406 27.21 -11.47 -34.71
N ASN A 407 25.97 -11.53 -34.21
CA ASN A 407 25.20 -10.35 -33.91
C ASN A 407 25.62 -9.82 -32.52
N LEU A 408 26.09 -8.60 -32.46
CA LEU A 408 26.53 -7.91 -31.23
C LEU A 408 25.68 -6.66 -30.99
N ILE A 409 25.11 -6.56 -29.81
CA ILE A 409 24.41 -5.35 -29.34
C ILE A 409 25.18 -4.84 -28.13
N VAL A 410 25.50 -3.54 -28.13
CA VAL A 410 26.11 -2.84 -26.99
C VAL A 410 25.24 -1.67 -26.63
N GLY A 411 25.05 -1.42 -25.35
CA GLY A 411 24.23 -0.28 -24.92
C GLY A 411 24.52 0.14 -23.49
N GLY A 412 23.87 1.25 -23.15
CA GLY A 412 23.92 1.80 -21.81
C GLY A 412 22.70 2.61 -21.48
N LEU A 413 22.53 2.87 -20.18
CA LEU A 413 21.49 3.76 -19.66
C LEU A 413 22.06 4.63 -18.53
N TYR A 414 21.44 5.78 -18.35
CA TYR A 414 21.56 6.64 -17.18
C TYR A 414 20.18 7.04 -16.74
N ARG A 415 19.91 6.94 -15.44
CA ARG A 415 18.70 7.43 -14.80
C ARG A 415 19.04 8.38 -13.68
N ASP A 416 18.23 9.40 -13.57
CA ASP A 416 18.27 10.39 -12.52
C ASP A 416 16.92 10.43 -11.84
N PHE A 417 16.91 10.16 -10.53
CA PHE A 417 15.72 10.08 -9.69
C PHE A 417 15.69 11.28 -8.76
N ASN A 418 14.53 11.91 -8.69
CA ASN A 418 14.20 12.90 -7.69
C ASN A 418 12.92 12.45 -7.02
N LEU A 419 13.05 11.91 -5.78
CA LEU A 419 11.93 11.43 -4.97
C LEU A 419 11.49 12.57 -4.06
N ASP A 420 10.23 12.97 -4.21
CA ASP A 420 9.65 14.10 -3.49
C ASP A 420 8.27 13.70 -2.96
N THR A 421 8.23 13.32 -1.68
CA THR A 421 7.03 12.83 -0.98
C THR A 421 6.65 13.70 0.21
N ASP A 422 7.38 14.81 0.44
CA ASP A 422 7.17 15.70 1.59
C ASP A 422 7.11 14.92 2.92
N GLY A 423 7.99 13.92 3.06
CA GLY A 423 8.10 13.06 4.24
C GLY A 423 7.00 12.02 4.41
N THR A 424 6.05 11.87 3.48
CA THR A 424 4.92 10.95 3.67
C THR A 424 5.24 9.49 3.35
N LEU A 425 6.22 9.23 2.49
CA LEU A 425 6.68 7.89 2.12
C LEU A 425 8.16 7.65 2.41
N TYR A 426 8.98 8.70 2.27
CA TYR A 426 10.42 8.67 2.48
C TYR A 426 10.82 9.75 3.49
N THR A 427 12.06 9.72 3.95
CA THR A 427 12.62 10.73 4.86
C THR A 427 13.11 11.97 4.08
N ASP A 428 12.25 12.51 3.24
CA ASP A 428 12.52 13.66 2.33
C ASP A 428 11.77 14.95 2.73
N TYR A 429 11.49 15.09 4.03
CA TYR A 429 10.75 16.24 4.60
C TYR A 429 11.50 17.57 4.48
N ASP A 430 12.83 17.59 4.41
CA ASP A 430 13.64 18.81 4.23
C ASP A 430 13.92 19.09 2.74
N ASP A 431 14.41 18.07 2.04
CA ASP A 431 14.78 18.14 0.62
C ASP A 431 14.47 16.82 -0.07
N PRO A 432 14.10 16.80 -1.34
CA PRO A 432 13.91 15.59 -2.13
C PRO A 432 15.14 14.67 -2.11
N ILE A 433 14.91 13.37 -2.14
CA ILE A 433 16.00 12.38 -2.25
C ILE A 433 16.42 12.27 -3.69
N GLU A 434 17.65 12.72 -3.99
CA GLU A 434 18.24 12.64 -5.32
C GLU A 434 19.27 11.50 -5.39
N TYR A 435 19.14 10.65 -6.40
CA TYR A 435 20.17 9.67 -6.73
C TYR A 435 20.13 9.30 -8.20
N ASN A 436 21.23 8.75 -8.68
CA ASN A 436 21.33 8.30 -10.06
C ASN A 436 21.80 6.85 -10.18
N GLU A 437 21.49 6.27 -11.31
CA GLU A 437 22.03 4.97 -11.71
C GLU A 437 22.54 5.01 -13.15
N TYR A 438 23.56 4.21 -13.41
CA TYR A 438 24.01 3.96 -14.76
C TYR A 438 24.31 2.49 -14.97
N GLY A 439 24.10 2.04 -16.18
CA GLY A 439 24.38 0.67 -16.58
C GLY A 439 24.91 0.60 -17.99
N VAL A 440 25.80 -0.37 -18.23
CA VAL A 440 26.30 -0.70 -19.57
C VAL A 440 26.17 -2.18 -19.79
N PHE A 441 25.85 -2.58 -21.02
CA PHE A 441 25.70 -3.98 -21.35
C PHE A 441 26.22 -4.30 -22.75
N ALA A 442 26.60 -5.57 -22.93
CA ALA A 442 26.85 -6.16 -24.23
C ALA A 442 26.15 -7.51 -24.33
N GLN A 443 25.58 -7.79 -25.50
CA GLN A 443 24.97 -9.07 -25.82
C GLN A 443 25.47 -9.54 -27.18
N MET A 444 25.96 -10.76 -27.24
CA MET A 444 26.36 -11.45 -28.49
C MET A 444 25.43 -12.63 -28.74
N GLN A 445 24.97 -12.75 -29.98
CA GLN A 445 24.28 -13.94 -30.47
C GLN A 445 25.04 -14.50 -31.66
N LYS A 446 25.24 -15.81 -31.65
CA LYS A 446 25.92 -16.50 -32.72
C LYS A 446 25.30 -17.86 -32.97
N ASP A 447 25.00 -18.14 -34.25
CA ASP A 447 24.60 -19.46 -34.68
C ASP A 447 25.86 -20.31 -35.04
N LEU A 448 25.84 -21.55 -34.59
CA LEU A 448 26.92 -22.51 -34.64
C LEU A 448 26.41 -23.81 -35.26
N PHE A 449 27.32 -24.59 -35.87
CA PHE A 449 27.01 -25.92 -36.43
C PHE A 449 25.88 -25.88 -37.45
N ASP A 450 26.04 -25.07 -38.52
CA ASP A 450 25.04 -24.87 -39.57
C ASP A 450 23.66 -24.51 -39.00
N ASP A 451 23.64 -23.53 -38.09
CA ASP A 451 22.45 -22.99 -37.43
C ASP A 451 21.69 -23.98 -36.52
N ASN A 452 22.27 -25.14 -36.23
CA ASN A 452 21.66 -26.13 -35.33
C ASN A 452 21.77 -25.72 -33.83
N VAL A 453 22.73 -24.86 -33.51
CA VAL A 453 22.90 -24.35 -32.13
C VAL A 453 23.00 -22.82 -32.14
N SER A 454 22.09 -22.14 -31.43
CA SER A 454 22.18 -20.70 -31.24
C SER A 454 22.71 -20.38 -29.83
N LEU A 455 23.86 -19.71 -29.78
CA LEU A 455 24.51 -19.25 -28.56
C LEU A 455 24.11 -17.78 -28.32
N THR A 456 23.65 -17.48 -27.13
CA THR A 456 23.46 -16.10 -26.63
C THR A 456 24.30 -15.90 -25.38
N ALA A 457 25.18 -14.92 -25.37
CA ALA A 457 25.97 -14.51 -24.22
C ALA A 457 25.74 -13.02 -23.97
N SER A 458 25.47 -12.63 -22.73
CA SER A 458 25.35 -11.23 -22.36
C SER A 458 25.95 -10.96 -20.98
N MET A 459 26.43 -9.72 -20.82
CA MET A 459 26.96 -9.21 -19.58
C MET A 459 26.49 -7.78 -19.40
N ARG A 460 26.14 -7.44 -18.17
CA ARG A 460 25.74 -6.09 -17.80
C ARG A 460 26.43 -5.68 -16.50
N TYR A 461 26.82 -4.45 -16.42
CA TYR A 461 27.32 -3.76 -15.23
C TYR A 461 26.35 -2.63 -14.89
N ASP A 462 25.93 -2.56 -13.62
CA ASP A 462 25.06 -1.50 -13.09
C ASP A 462 25.62 -0.94 -11.79
N LYS A 463 25.48 0.35 -11.58
CA LYS A 463 25.86 1.07 -10.37
C LYS A 463 24.83 2.13 -10.04
N GLN A 464 24.41 2.16 -8.77
CA GLN A 464 23.64 3.27 -8.16
C GLN A 464 24.55 4.12 -7.29
N SER A 465 24.31 5.43 -7.26
CA SER A 465 25.11 6.39 -6.48
C SER A 465 25.02 6.16 -4.97
N VAL A 466 23.87 5.64 -4.50
CA VAL A 466 23.59 5.37 -3.08
C VAL A 466 24.07 4.00 -2.60
N MET A 467 24.57 3.15 -3.49
CA MET A 467 25.08 1.82 -3.16
C MET A 467 26.62 1.80 -3.20
N GLU A 468 27.26 1.11 -2.25
CA GLU A 468 28.72 0.96 -2.25
C GLU A 468 29.21 0.08 -3.38
N ASP A 469 28.49 -1.01 -3.66
CA ASP A 469 28.89 -2.01 -4.65
C ASP A 469 28.17 -1.80 -5.99
N ALA A 470 28.85 -2.21 -7.06
CA ALA A 470 28.28 -2.33 -8.37
C ALA A 470 27.85 -3.78 -8.63
N ASN A 471 26.89 -3.98 -9.51
CA ASN A 471 26.37 -5.29 -9.84
C ASN A 471 26.78 -5.71 -11.24
N VAL A 472 27.25 -6.97 -11.37
CA VAL A 472 27.56 -7.59 -12.67
C VAL A 472 26.61 -8.75 -12.92
N THR A 473 25.90 -8.71 -14.02
CA THR A 473 24.85 -9.67 -14.35
C THR A 473 25.18 -10.43 -15.65
N PRO A 474 25.82 -11.60 -15.57
CA PRO A 474 26.07 -12.46 -16.73
C PRO A 474 24.85 -13.30 -17.09
N ARG A 475 24.75 -13.64 -18.38
CA ARG A 475 23.79 -14.61 -18.92
C ARG A 475 24.43 -15.40 -20.03
N LEU A 476 24.17 -16.71 -20.04
CA LEU A 476 24.52 -17.62 -21.13
C LEU A 476 23.31 -18.46 -21.51
N GLY A 477 23.01 -18.55 -22.79
CA GLY A 477 21.90 -19.33 -23.30
C GLY A 477 22.32 -20.14 -24.53
N LEU A 478 21.87 -21.39 -24.61
CA LEU A 478 22.04 -22.26 -25.73
C LEU A 478 20.67 -22.75 -26.19
N LEU A 479 20.39 -22.65 -27.47
CA LEU A 479 19.21 -23.22 -28.11
C LEU A 479 19.67 -24.28 -29.12
N PHE A 480 19.32 -25.53 -28.88
CA PHE A 480 19.58 -26.65 -29.75
C PHE A 480 18.35 -26.91 -30.62
N LYS A 481 18.46 -26.78 -31.94
CA LYS A 481 17.41 -27.13 -32.90
C LYS A 481 17.57 -28.59 -33.24
N LEU A 482 16.80 -29.47 -32.62
CA LEU A 482 16.89 -30.92 -32.82
C LEU A 482 16.18 -31.39 -34.10
N SER A 483 15.14 -30.66 -34.50
CA SER A 483 14.39 -30.83 -35.74
C SER A 483 13.54 -29.58 -36.01
N ASP A 484 12.87 -29.53 -37.18
CA ASP A 484 11.93 -28.43 -37.52
C ASP A 484 10.79 -28.24 -36.47
N LYS A 485 10.52 -29.27 -35.68
CA LYS A 485 9.41 -29.28 -34.70
C LYS A 485 9.87 -29.34 -33.23
N SER A 486 11.18 -29.51 -32.99
CA SER A 486 11.70 -29.77 -31.65
C SER A 486 12.95 -28.99 -31.38
N ASN A 487 12.98 -28.26 -30.24
CA ASN A 487 14.16 -27.58 -29.75
C ASN A 487 14.35 -27.79 -28.25
N VAL A 488 15.60 -27.68 -27.80
CA VAL A 488 15.97 -27.68 -26.36
C VAL A 488 16.70 -26.39 -26.06
N ARG A 489 16.28 -25.72 -25.02
CA ARG A 489 16.91 -24.50 -24.49
C ARG A 489 17.54 -24.78 -23.14
N VAL A 490 18.80 -24.40 -22.99
CA VAL A 490 19.52 -24.39 -21.72
C VAL A 490 19.99 -22.96 -21.46
N SER A 491 19.80 -22.45 -20.26
CA SER A 491 20.29 -21.11 -19.91
C SER A 491 20.72 -21.04 -18.45
N ALA A 492 21.81 -20.29 -18.22
CA ALA A 492 22.27 -19.88 -16.89
C ALA A 492 22.32 -18.36 -16.86
N GLN A 493 21.82 -17.74 -15.79
CA GLN A 493 21.78 -16.29 -15.64
C GLN A 493 21.73 -15.90 -14.17
N LEU A 494 22.30 -14.75 -13.85
CA LEU A 494 22.11 -14.08 -12.59
C LEU A 494 21.06 -12.98 -12.76
N GLY A 495 20.36 -12.69 -11.70
CA GLY A 495 19.45 -11.56 -11.59
C GLY A 495 19.56 -11.00 -10.18
N TYR A 496 19.48 -9.70 -10.02
CA TYR A 496 19.51 -9.06 -8.73
C TYR A 496 18.43 -7.98 -8.65
N ARG A 497 18.14 -7.59 -7.45
CA ARG A 497 17.25 -6.49 -7.10
C ARG A 497 17.94 -5.65 -6.04
N ASN A 498 17.91 -4.34 -6.22
CA ASN A 498 18.29 -3.44 -5.14
C ASN A 498 17.22 -3.43 -4.04
N PRO A 499 17.58 -3.15 -2.78
CA PRO A 499 16.63 -2.82 -1.75
C PRO A 499 15.69 -1.69 -2.21
N THR A 500 14.47 -1.67 -1.71
CA THR A 500 13.57 -0.52 -1.90
C THR A 500 14.07 0.66 -1.06
N ASN A 501 13.73 1.87 -1.46
CA ASN A 501 14.08 3.09 -0.73
C ASN A 501 13.22 3.32 0.54
N GLN A 502 12.43 2.32 0.92
CA GLN A 502 11.60 2.30 2.13
C GLN A 502 12.30 1.58 3.27
#